data_6e18f597ac4fe86551b4452acbe14b2f
#
_entry.id   6e18f597ac4fe86551b4452acbe14b2f
#
_cell.length_a   1.000
_cell.length_b   1.000
_cell.length_c   1.000
_cell.angle_alpha   90.00
_cell.angle_beta   90.00
_cell.angle_gamma   90.00
#
_symmetry.space_group_name_H-M   'P 1'
#
loop_
_entity.id
_entity.type
_entity.pdbx_description
1 polymer ?
#
loop_
_entity_poly.entity_id
_entity_poly.type
_entity_poly.pdbx_seq_one_letter_code
_entity_poly.pdbx_strand_id
1 'polypeptide(L)'
;MPKHPLPMGWITTFTDDPTLLWFPLHLRDVIMLVMKFTKMHGAGNDYVYVNCFTEELPDDLPELARTIADRHFGVGGDGLILIHPSNIADARMQMFNADGSESEMCGNGIRCVAKYVHDHGIATSSSLRIETDAGVLGVELQLGLESQVEQVTVDMGKPELDAPKIPTTLQTEGNVIDLPVEFNGKPFQATCVSMGNPHCVLFVEEASDELVLGLGPVIESDPRFPNRVNVEFVEVISSTEVRQRTWERGSGETWACGTGASAVCVAGVLTNRTERRITNHLLGGDLVLEWEPEKGHVMMTGPATEVFSGTW
;
A
#
# COMPACT_ATOMS: atom_id res chain seq x y z
N MET A 1 13.17 35.99 -12.41
CA MET A 1 13.49 34.70 -13.02
C MET A 1 15.01 34.57 -13.13
N PRO A 2 15.69 33.76 -12.34
CA PRO A 2 17.09 33.45 -12.57
C PRO A 2 17.16 32.11 -13.33
N LYS A 3 17.87 32.12 -14.44
CA LYS A 3 18.20 30.96 -15.26
C LYS A 3 19.36 30.21 -14.59
N HIS A 4 19.16 28.92 -14.28
CA HIS A 4 20.25 28.02 -13.93
C HIS A 4 20.88 27.46 -15.22
N PRO A 5 22.20 27.47 -15.34
CA PRO A 5 22.88 26.84 -16.47
C PRO A 5 23.05 25.33 -16.22
N LEU A 6 22.72 24.53 -17.22
CA LEU A 6 23.02 23.10 -17.30
C LEU A 6 24.54 22.90 -17.51
N PRO A 7 25.18 21.91 -16.88
CA PRO A 7 26.55 21.57 -17.19
C PRO A 7 26.60 20.72 -18.47
N MET A 8 27.14 21.29 -19.57
CA MET A 8 27.48 20.53 -20.76
C MET A 8 28.82 19.83 -20.56
N GLY A 9 28.80 18.51 -20.46
CA GLY A 9 30.00 17.69 -20.59
C GLY A 9 30.39 17.52 -22.06
N TRP A 10 31.55 18.02 -22.46
CA TRP A 10 32.10 17.81 -23.80
C TRP A 10 33.00 16.56 -23.79
N ILE A 11 32.72 15.61 -24.66
CA ILE A 11 33.65 14.54 -25.02
C ILE A 11 34.61 15.12 -26.04
N THR A 12 35.88 15.26 -25.71
CA THR A 12 36.93 15.60 -26.68
C THR A 12 37.83 14.39 -26.89
N THR A 13 38.02 14.08 -28.15
CA THR A 13 38.93 13.05 -28.66
C THR A 13 40.39 13.38 -28.32
N PHE A 14 41.13 12.36 -27.97
CA PHE A 14 42.58 12.44 -27.69
C PHE A 14 43.35 12.99 -28.87
N THR A 15 44.15 14.04 -28.63
CA THR A 15 45.26 14.44 -29.51
C THR A 15 46.53 14.36 -28.69
N ASP A 16 47.60 13.79 -29.31
CA ASP A 16 48.94 13.62 -28.75
C ASP A 16 49.65 15.00 -28.61
N ASP A 17 49.32 15.79 -27.59
CA ASP A 17 50.05 17.00 -27.25
C ASP A 17 50.63 16.84 -25.81
N PRO A 18 51.98 16.77 -25.65
CA PRO A 18 52.61 16.52 -24.36
C PRO A 18 52.66 17.74 -23.42
N THR A 19 52.01 18.86 -23.74
CA THR A 19 52.07 20.10 -22.94
C THR A 19 50.89 20.36 -22.03
N LEU A 20 49.88 19.48 -21.97
CA LEU A 20 48.70 19.62 -21.10
C LEU A 20 48.73 18.67 -19.89
N LEU A 21 49.77 18.79 -19.10
CA LEU A 21 49.84 18.20 -17.76
C LEU A 21 49.51 19.31 -16.75
N TRP A 22 48.28 19.36 -16.28
CA TRP A 22 47.84 19.80 -14.94
C TRP A 22 46.30 19.93 -14.90
N PHE A 23 45.62 18.81 -14.82
CA PHE A 23 44.30 18.79 -14.18
C PHE A 23 44.40 17.86 -12.98
N PRO A 24 44.07 18.31 -11.76
CA PRO A 24 43.96 17.39 -10.62
C PRO A 24 42.72 16.53 -10.88
N LEU A 25 42.96 15.30 -11.34
CA LEU A 25 41.98 14.23 -11.34
C LEU A 25 41.59 13.88 -9.90
N HIS A 26 40.66 14.63 -9.33
CA HIS A 26 39.74 14.09 -8.36
C HIS A 26 38.49 13.62 -9.09
N LEU A 27 38.68 12.73 -10.06
CA LEU A 27 37.64 11.74 -10.39
C LEU A 27 37.62 10.81 -9.17
N ARG A 28 36.83 11.18 -8.14
CA ARG A 28 36.21 10.16 -7.34
C ARG A 28 35.48 9.29 -8.36
N ASP A 29 35.84 8.03 -8.41
CA ASP A 29 35.09 7.02 -9.13
C ASP A 29 33.65 7.15 -8.66
N VAL A 30 32.82 7.81 -9.45
CA VAL A 30 31.37 7.74 -9.31
C VAL A 30 31.07 6.34 -9.83
N ILE A 31 31.19 5.36 -8.95
CA ILE A 31 30.60 4.06 -9.17
C ILE A 31 29.12 4.38 -9.27
N MET A 32 28.61 4.43 -10.50
CA MET A 32 27.17 4.44 -10.70
C MET A 32 26.69 3.10 -10.13
N LEU A 33 26.07 3.16 -8.97
CA LEU A 33 25.42 1.99 -8.39
C LEU A 33 24.26 1.63 -9.34
N VAL A 34 24.45 0.58 -10.12
CA VAL A 34 23.39 0.05 -11.00
C VAL A 34 22.60 -0.94 -10.18
N MET A 35 21.40 -0.55 -9.80
CA MET A 35 20.50 -1.34 -8.96
C MET A 35 19.40 -1.97 -9.80
N LYS A 36 19.17 -3.26 -9.68
CA LYS A 36 18.03 -3.94 -10.31
C LYS A 36 16.76 -3.71 -9.51
N PHE A 37 15.67 -3.52 -10.20
CA PHE A 37 14.36 -3.39 -9.59
C PHE A 37 13.30 -4.21 -10.34
N THR A 38 12.19 -4.47 -9.68
CA THR A 38 10.98 -5.03 -10.27
C THR A 38 9.80 -4.13 -9.97
N LYS A 39 9.02 -3.77 -10.99
CA LYS A 39 7.76 -3.05 -10.86
C LYS A 39 6.64 -4.05 -10.62
N MET A 40 5.89 -3.89 -9.53
CA MET A 40 4.76 -4.76 -9.19
C MET A 40 3.58 -3.94 -8.69
N HIS A 41 2.38 -4.54 -8.73
CA HIS A 41 1.19 -4.00 -8.09
C HIS A 41 0.32 -5.08 -7.45
N GLY A 42 -0.38 -4.70 -6.36
CA GLY A 42 -1.47 -5.45 -5.77
C GLY A 42 -2.78 -4.68 -5.91
N ALA A 43 -3.66 -5.12 -6.81
CA ALA A 43 -4.92 -4.43 -7.10
C ALA A 43 -4.71 -2.94 -7.47
N GLY A 44 -3.77 -2.63 -8.36
CA GLY A 44 -3.50 -1.27 -8.86
C GLY A 44 -2.63 -0.39 -7.96
N ASN A 45 -2.42 -0.74 -6.69
CA ASN A 45 -1.46 -0.05 -5.82
C ASN A 45 -0.05 -0.53 -6.17
N ASP A 46 0.75 0.35 -6.80
CA ASP A 46 1.94 0.01 -7.56
C ASP A 46 3.23 0.57 -6.95
N TYR A 47 4.18 -0.32 -6.66
CA TYR A 47 5.48 0.03 -6.08
C TYR A 47 6.64 -0.44 -6.95
N VAL A 48 7.80 0.15 -6.69
CA VAL A 48 9.10 -0.36 -7.17
C VAL A 48 9.69 -1.25 -6.07
N TYR A 49 10.10 -2.47 -6.43
CA TYR A 49 10.64 -3.46 -5.49
C TYR A 49 12.12 -3.68 -5.76
N VAL A 50 12.93 -3.71 -4.70
CA VAL A 50 14.37 -3.99 -4.78
C VAL A 50 14.71 -5.18 -3.89
N ASN A 51 15.43 -6.14 -4.47
CA ASN A 51 15.87 -7.35 -3.78
C ASN A 51 17.21 -7.11 -3.06
N CYS A 52 17.15 -6.79 -1.79
CA CYS A 52 18.32 -6.53 -0.95
C CYS A 52 19.09 -7.79 -0.52
N PHE A 53 18.69 -8.99 -0.99
CA PHE A 53 19.56 -10.17 -0.91
C PHE A 53 20.72 -10.11 -1.92
N THR A 54 20.56 -9.34 -2.99
CA THR A 54 21.50 -9.27 -4.11
C THR A 54 21.93 -7.85 -4.48
N GLU A 55 21.12 -6.85 -4.18
CA GLU A 55 21.38 -5.46 -4.56
C GLU A 55 21.94 -4.66 -3.40
N GLU A 56 22.92 -3.80 -3.68
CA GLU A 56 23.40 -2.77 -2.75
C GLU A 56 22.55 -1.51 -2.88
N LEU A 57 22.28 -0.87 -1.76
CA LEU A 57 21.44 0.33 -1.69
C LEU A 57 22.29 1.57 -1.44
N PRO A 58 21.88 2.76 -1.93
CA PRO A 58 22.49 4.01 -1.50
C PRO A 58 22.14 4.33 -0.04
N ASP A 59 22.92 5.21 0.58
CA ASP A 59 22.77 5.58 1.99
C ASP A 59 21.44 6.36 2.25
N ASP A 60 20.96 7.14 1.29
CA ASP A 60 19.74 7.97 1.42
C ASP A 60 18.53 7.26 0.78
N LEU A 61 17.91 6.35 1.53
CA LEU A 61 16.72 5.61 1.10
C LEU A 61 15.49 6.51 0.89
N PRO A 62 15.18 7.51 1.74
CA PRO A 62 14.13 8.47 1.48
C PRO A 62 14.29 9.22 0.15
N GLU A 63 15.50 9.62 -0.23
CA GLU A 63 15.75 10.28 -1.51
C GLU A 63 15.63 9.30 -2.69
N LEU A 64 16.13 8.05 -2.53
CA LEU A 64 15.91 7.01 -3.51
C LEU A 64 14.41 6.79 -3.76
N ALA A 65 13.60 6.70 -2.69
CA ALA A 65 12.17 6.50 -2.82
C ALA A 65 11.50 7.65 -3.60
N ARG A 66 11.83 8.91 -3.27
CA ARG A 66 11.30 10.09 -3.99
C ARG A 66 11.65 10.08 -5.47
N THR A 67 12.90 9.75 -5.79
CA THR A 67 13.40 9.82 -7.19
C THR A 67 12.88 8.65 -8.03
N ILE A 68 12.91 7.42 -7.51
CA ILE A 68 12.48 6.25 -8.26
C ILE A 68 10.95 6.18 -8.41
N ALA A 69 10.19 6.69 -7.43
CA ALA A 69 8.73 6.70 -7.48
C ALA A 69 8.14 7.85 -8.31
N ASP A 70 8.93 8.83 -8.73
CA ASP A 70 8.43 9.91 -9.59
C ASP A 70 7.90 9.34 -10.91
N ARG A 71 6.61 9.63 -11.22
CA ARG A 71 5.92 9.07 -12.39
C ARG A 71 6.32 9.72 -13.72
N HIS A 72 7.07 10.82 -13.68
CA HIS A 72 7.51 11.57 -14.86
C HIS A 72 9.02 11.44 -15.11
N PHE A 73 9.81 11.32 -14.05
CA PHE A 73 11.27 11.36 -14.13
C PHE A 73 11.94 10.10 -13.56
N GLY A 74 11.18 9.24 -12.88
CA GLY A 74 11.61 7.96 -12.32
C GLY A 74 11.00 6.75 -13.04
N VAL A 75 10.98 5.63 -12.34
CA VAL A 75 10.21 4.42 -12.72
C VAL A 75 8.71 4.68 -12.56
N GLY A 76 8.36 5.47 -11.56
CA GLY A 76 6.99 5.83 -11.21
C GLY A 76 6.29 4.78 -10.35
N GLY A 77 5.59 5.23 -9.32
CA GLY A 77 4.83 4.36 -8.43
C GLY A 77 4.34 5.10 -7.19
N ASP A 78 3.67 4.35 -6.32
CA ASP A 78 3.20 4.85 -5.01
C ASP A 78 4.35 4.89 -3.98
N GLY A 79 5.51 4.30 -4.34
CA GLY A 79 6.70 4.31 -3.51
C GLY A 79 7.70 3.21 -3.86
N LEU A 80 8.56 2.91 -2.88
CA LEU A 80 9.64 1.93 -2.93
C LEU A 80 9.44 0.88 -1.84
N ILE A 81 9.57 -0.40 -2.19
CA ILE A 81 9.60 -1.50 -1.23
C ILE A 81 10.93 -2.25 -1.36
N LEU A 82 11.60 -2.41 -0.22
CA LEU A 82 12.86 -3.13 -0.09
C LEU A 82 12.60 -4.50 0.53
N ILE A 83 13.09 -5.55 -0.13
CA ILE A 83 12.95 -6.94 0.32
C ILE A 83 14.29 -7.38 0.92
N HIS A 84 14.36 -7.36 2.24
CA HIS A 84 15.57 -7.68 3.00
C HIS A 84 15.59 -9.13 3.51
N PRO A 85 16.80 -9.70 3.78
CA PRO A 85 16.92 -10.85 4.65
C PRO A 85 16.31 -10.56 6.03
N SER A 86 15.75 -11.61 6.68
CA SER A 86 15.26 -11.56 8.05
C SER A 86 15.88 -12.67 8.89
N ASN A 87 16.07 -12.42 10.19
CA ASN A 87 16.51 -13.43 11.15
C ASN A 87 15.34 -14.15 11.85
N ILE A 88 14.10 -13.65 11.64
CA ILE A 88 12.91 -14.15 12.36
C ILE A 88 11.76 -14.53 11.42
N ALA A 89 11.91 -14.30 10.13
CA ALA A 89 10.93 -14.54 9.08
C ALA A 89 11.62 -14.98 7.77
N ASP A 90 10.86 -15.28 6.72
CA ASP A 90 11.40 -15.68 5.41
C ASP A 90 11.99 -14.50 4.65
N ALA A 91 11.43 -13.31 4.84
CA ALA A 91 11.96 -12.03 4.37
C ALA A 91 11.45 -10.87 5.24
N ARG A 92 12.07 -9.69 5.11
CA ARG A 92 11.60 -8.44 5.70
C ARG A 92 11.21 -7.46 4.62
N MET A 93 10.04 -6.85 4.77
CA MET A 93 9.55 -5.75 3.97
C MET A 93 9.83 -4.44 4.69
N GLN A 94 10.57 -3.53 4.04
CA GLN A 94 10.68 -2.13 4.43
C GLN A 94 10.11 -1.28 3.31
N MET A 95 9.27 -0.30 3.62
CA MET A 95 8.60 0.47 2.59
C MET A 95 8.67 1.98 2.81
N PHE A 96 8.77 2.69 1.70
CA PHE A 96 8.74 4.14 1.63
C PHE A 96 7.65 4.60 0.67
N ASN A 97 6.89 5.60 1.07
CA ASN A 97 5.94 6.28 0.20
C ASN A 97 6.68 7.13 -0.86
N ALA A 98 5.98 7.59 -1.88
CA ALA A 98 6.55 8.43 -2.93
C ALA A 98 7.12 9.77 -2.42
N ASP A 99 6.73 10.24 -1.24
CA ASP A 99 7.29 11.43 -0.59
C ASP A 99 8.58 11.14 0.22
N GLY A 100 9.02 9.87 0.26
CA GLY A 100 10.17 9.40 1.02
C GLY A 100 9.88 9.12 2.49
N SER A 101 8.66 9.26 2.95
CA SER A 101 8.28 8.85 4.31
C SER A 101 8.23 7.34 4.42
N GLU A 102 8.74 6.78 5.53
CA GLU A 102 8.66 5.36 5.83
C GLU A 102 7.25 5.01 6.35
N SER A 103 6.76 3.81 6.02
CA SER A 103 5.48 3.30 6.47
C SER A 103 5.62 1.89 7.03
N GLU A 104 4.88 1.60 8.08
CA GLU A 104 5.03 0.37 8.85
C GLU A 104 4.56 -0.89 8.10
N MET A 105 3.50 -0.76 7.26
CA MET A 105 2.90 -1.88 6.54
C MET A 105 1.96 -1.42 5.42
N CYS A 106 1.91 -2.21 4.34
CA CYS A 106 0.92 -2.10 3.26
C CYS A 106 0.41 -3.49 2.88
N GLY A 107 -0.89 -3.73 3.05
CA GLY A 107 -1.52 -5.01 2.73
C GLY A 107 -1.40 -5.39 1.25
N ASN A 108 -1.34 -4.42 0.33
CA ASN A 108 -1.10 -4.66 -1.09
C ASN A 108 0.38 -4.98 -1.35
N GLY A 109 1.28 -4.21 -0.72
CA GLY A 109 2.72 -4.38 -0.85
C GLY A 109 3.21 -5.74 -0.36
N ILE A 110 2.70 -6.22 0.79
CA ILE A 110 3.12 -7.50 1.36
C ILE A 110 2.73 -8.69 0.46
N ARG A 111 1.60 -8.61 -0.28
CA ARG A 111 1.24 -9.64 -1.25
C ARG A 111 2.25 -9.74 -2.39
N CYS A 112 2.71 -8.59 -2.88
CA CYS A 112 3.75 -8.54 -3.91
C CYS A 112 5.10 -9.05 -3.38
N VAL A 113 5.48 -8.70 -2.13
CA VAL A 113 6.70 -9.24 -1.48
C VAL A 113 6.62 -10.75 -1.39
N ALA A 114 5.50 -11.32 -0.93
CA ALA A 114 5.32 -12.75 -0.80
C ALA A 114 5.42 -13.48 -2.15
N LYS A 115 4.76 -12.93 -3.21
CA LYS A 115 4.92 -13.43 -4.57
C LYS A 115 6.37 -13.37 -5.05
N TYR A 116 7.03 -12.22 -4.88
CA TYR A 116 8.43 -12.04 -5.29
C TYR A 116 9.35 -13.06 -4.60
N VAL A 117 9.23 -13.19 -3.28
CA VAL A 117 10.04 -14.11 -2.47
C VAL A 117 9.89 -15.55 -2.95
N HIS A 118 8.66 -15.98 -3.28
CA HIS A 118 8.40 -17.34 -3.77
C HIS A 118 8.88 -17.53 -5.22
N ASP A 119 8.45 -16.66 -6.13
CA ASP A 119 8.66 -16.85 -7.58
C ASP A 119 10.12 -16.65 -7.98
N HIS A 120 10.89 -15.86 -7.21
CA HIS A 120 12.34 -15.72 -7.38
C HIS A 120 13.17 -16.71 -6.56
N GLY A 121 12.55 -17.69 -5.90
CA GLY A 121 13.23 -18.79 -5.22
C GLY A 121 13.98 -18.40 -3.93
N ILE A 122 13.63 -17.27 -3.31
CA ILE A 122 14.18 -16.87 -2.00
C ILE A 122 13.64 -17.82 -0.91
N ALA A 123 12.33 -18.10 -0.93
CA ALA A 123 11.69 -19.13 -0.14
C ALA A 123 10.59 -19.83 -0.99
N THR A 124 10.45 -21.15 -0.86
CA THR A 124 9.59 -21.96 -1.75
C THR A 124 8.37 -22.57 -1.04
N SER A 125 8.15 -22.21 0.23
CA SER A 125 6.94 -22.61 0.96
C SER A 125 5.71 -21.91 0.43
N SER A 126 4.55 -22.57 0.42
CA SER A 126 3.25 -21.95 0.15
C SER A 126 2.72 -21.15 1.35
N SER A 127 3.34 -21.27 2.52
CA SER A 127 3.08 -20.44 3.70
C SER A 127 4.35 -19.73 4.07
N LEU A 128 4.34 -18.39 4.06
CA LEU A 128 5.49 -17.54 4.35
C LEU A 128 5.21 -16.63 5.54
N ARG A 129 6.28 -16.20 6.18
CA ARG A 129 6.25 -15.19 7.22
C ARG A 129 7.06 -13.99 6.74
N ILE A 130 6.45 -12.82 6.71
CA ILE A 130 7.10 -11.57 6.30
C ILE A 130 7.20 -10.65 7.52
N GLU A 131 8.43 -10.27 7.86
CA GLU A 131 8.70 -9.26 8.87
C GLU A 131 8.39 -7.87 8.31
N THR A 132 7.67 -7.05 9.07
CA THR A 132 7.38 -5.65 8.79
C THR A 132 7.62 -4.83 10.05
N ASP A 133 7.61 -3.51 9.97
CA ASP A 133 7.74 -2.66 11.16
C ASP A 133 6.50 -2.74 12.07
N ALA A 134 5.36 -3.20 11.55
CA ALA A 134 4.17 -3.51 12.35
C ALA A 134 4.22 -4.92 12.99
N GLY A 135 5.23 -5.73 12.69
CA GLY A 135 5.40 -7.10 13.20
C GLY A 135 5.56 -8.14 12.11
N VAL A 136 5.54 -9.43 12.48
CA VAL A 136 5.64 -10.55 11.55
C VAL A 136 4.25 -11.00 11.14
N LEU A 137 3.96 -10.94 9.85
CA LEU A 137 2.69 -11.35 9.26
C LEU A 137 2.82 -12.68 8.53
N GLY A 138 1.82 -13.56 8.74
CA GLY A 138 1.66 -14.79 8.00
C GLY A 138 0.93 -14.56 6.69
N VAL A 139 1.41 -15.17 5.62
CA VAL A 139 0.78 -15.12 4.29
C VAL A 139 0.70 -16.52 3.70
N GLU A 140 -0.43 -16.82 3.03
CA GLU A 140 -0.66 -18.09 2.35
C GLU A 140 -0.71 -17.83 0.84
N LEU A 141 0.03 -18.64 0.07
CA LEU A 141 0.16 -18.51 -1.38
C LEU A 141 -0.75 -19.49 -2.09
N GLN A 142 -1.51 -19.01 -3.05
CA GLN A 142 -2.24 -19.83 -4.00
C GLN A 142 -1.44 -19.89 -5.30
N LEU A 143 -0.94 -21.10 -5.60
CA LEU A 143 -0.11 -21.34 -6.77
C LEU A 143 -0.99 -21.74 -7.96
N GLY A 144 -0.72 -21.10 -9.09
CA GLY A 144 -1.33 -21.43 -10.37
C GLY A 144 -0.48 -22.39 -11.21
N LEU A 145 -0.64 -22.27 -12.52
CA LEU A 145 0.16 -23.01 -13.48
C LEU A 145 1.64 -22.62 -13.33
N GLU A 146 2.53 -23.59 -13.60
CA GLU A 146 3.98 -23.41 -13.48
C GLU A 146 4.49 -23.06 -12.07
N SER A 147 3.66 -23.33 -11.03
CA SER A 147 3.98 -23.06 -9.61
C SER A 147 4.25 -21.60 -9.30
N GLN A 148 3.75 -20.67 -10.11
CA GLN A 148 3.81 -19.23 -9.81
C GLN A 148 2.65 -18.79 -8.94
N VAL A 149 2.87 -17.80 -8.10
CA VAL A 149 1.84 -17.26 -7.20
C VAL A 149 0.82 -16.45 -7.99
N GLU A 150 -0.45 -16.84 -7.92
CA GLU A 150 -1.58 -16.12 -8.52
C GLU A 150 -2.29 -15.23 -7.51
N GLN A 151 -2.49 -15.73 -6.28
CA GLN A 151 -3.13 -14.98 -5.21
C GLN A 151 -2.38 -15.17 -3.90
N VAL A 152 -2.49 -14.17 -3.03
CA VAL A 152 -1.91 -14.19 -1.70
C VAL A 152 -2.97 -13.84 -0.68
N THR A 153 -3.12 -14.68 0.35
CA THR A 153 -3.95 -14.42 1.51
C THR A 153 -3.10 -13.88 2.65
N VAL A 154 -3.48 -12.74 3.20
CA VAL A 154 -2.81 -12.05 4.31
C VAL A 154 -3.72 -12.09 5.53
N ASP A 155 -3.19 -12.46 6.69
CA ASP A 155 -3.87 -12.29 7.97
C ASP A 155 -3.74 -10.83 8.41
N MET A 156 -4.84 -10.07 8.29
CA MET A 156 -4.91 -8.65 8.62
C MET A 156 -5.11 -8.39 10.12
N GLY A 157 -5.21 -9.46 10.92
CA GLY A 157 -5.42 -9.38 12.36
C GLY A 157 -6.86 -9.10 12.77
N LYS A 158 -7.05 -8.73 14.04
CA LYS A 158 -8.36 -8.43 14.63
C LYS A 158 -8.75 -6.98 14.41
N PRO A 159 -10.02 -6.72 14.06
CA PRO A 159 -10.53 -5.35 14.06
C PRO A 159 -10.64 -4.81 15.49
N GLU A 160 -10.30 -3.56 15.68
CA GLU A 160 -10.69 -2.79 16.88
C GLU A 160 -11.99 -2.06 16.61
N LEU A 161 -12.95 -2.19 17.51
CA LEU A 161 -14.31 -1.65 17.37
C LEU A 161 -14.63 -0.58 18.40
N ASP A 162 -13.85 -0.49 19.48
CA ASP A 162 -14.07 0.46 20.57
C ASP A 162 -13.76 1.90 20.11
N ALA A 163 -14.76 2.76 20.12
CA ALA A 163 -14.68 4.12 19.56
C ALA A 163 -13.46 4.93 20.03
N PRO A 164 -13.11 4.97 21.35
CA PRO A 164 -11.89 5.66 21.79
C PRO A 164 -10.60 5.13 21.20
N LYS A 165 -10.54 3.84 20.86
CA LYS A 165 -9.34 3.22 20.29
C LYS A 165 -9.24 3.32 18.79
N ILE A 166 -10.34 3.64 18.09
CA ILE A 166 -10.36 3.81 16.61
C ILE A 166 -9.54 5.01 16.13
N PRO A 167 -9.30 6.20 16.73
CA PRO A 167 -10.02 7.04 17.67
C PRO A 167 -11.14 7.86 17.00
N THR A 168 -12.32 7.86 17.57
CA THR A 168 -13.42 8.75 17.16
C THR A 168 -14.19 9.26 18.37
N THR A 169 -14.77 10.46 18.25
CA THR A 169 -15.64 11.07 19.24
C THR A 169 -17.12 10.99 18.86
N LEU A 170 -17.48 10.20 17.84
CA LEU A 170 -18.88 9.94 17.46
C LEU A 170 -19.65 9.27 18.58
N GLN A 171 -18.97 8.44 19.37
CA GLN A 171 -19.46 7.92 20.66
C GLN A 171 -18.35 8.01 21.70
N THR A 172 -18.70 8.08 22.97
CA THR A 172 -17.75 8.15 24.09
C THR A 172 -17.36 6.77 24.60
N GLU A 173 -18.19 5.75 24.36
CA GLU A 173 -17.99 4.36 24.80
C GLU A 173 -18.61 3.39 23.79
N GLY A 174 -18.04 2.19 23.67
CA GLY A 174 -18.54 1.10 22.83
C GLY A 174 -18.31 1.32 21.33
N ASN A 175 -19.07 0.59 20.54
CA ASN A 175 -18.87 0.49 19.11
C ASN A 175 -19.73 1.51 18.34
N VAL A 176 -19.19 2.09 17.30
CA VAL A 176 -19.93 2.92 16.33
C VAL A 176 -20.43 2.00 15.22
N ILE A 177 -21.72 1.58 15.28
CA ILE A 177 -22.34 0.69 14.30
C ILE A 177 -23.67 1.29 13.87
N ASP A 178 -23.84 1.53 12.55
CA ASP A 178 -25.03 2.17 11.96
C ASP A 178 -25.48 3.42 12.72
N LEU A 179 -24.52 4.19 13.21
CA LEU A 179 -24.81 5.40 13.97
C LEU A 179 -25.31 6.48 13.01
N PRO A 180 -26.53 7.06 13.24
CA PRO A 180 -26.98 8.21 12.47
C PRO A 180 -26.04 9.40 12.65
N VAL A 181 -25.53 9.92 11.54
CA VAL A 181 -24.56 11.03 11.51
C VAL A 181 -24.86 11.94 10.32
N GLU A 182 -24.54 13.21 10.45
CA GLU A 182 -24.64 14.18 9.37
C GLU A 182 -23.24 14.67 9.02
N PHE A 183 -22.91 14.63 7.72
CA PHE A 183 -21.70 15.22 7.16
C PHE A 183 -22.11 16.25 6.09
N ASN A 184 -21.71 17.51 6.29
CA ASN A 184 -22.02 18.62 5.40
C ASN A 184 -23.51 18.72 5.02
N GLY A 185 -24.42 18.54 6.01
CA GLY A 185 -25.87 18.60 5.82
C GLY A 185 -26.50 17.36 5.19
N LYS A 186 -25.72 16.31 4.87
CA LYS A 186 -26.25 15.05 4.33
C LYS A 186 -26.25 13.96 5.43
N PRO A 187 -27.39 13.24 5.61
CA PRO A 187 -27.49 12.17 6.61
C PRO A 187 -26.86 10.87 6.12
N PHE A 188 -26.17 10.17 7.02
CA PHE A 188 -25.56 8.85 6.80
C PHE A 188 -25.77 7.94 8.02
N GLN A 189 -25.48 6.65 7.83
CA GLN A 189 -25.28 5.67 8.88
C GLN A 189 -23.80 5.29 8.88
N ALA A 190 -23.07 5.67 9.92
CA ALA A 190 -21.62 5.43 10.02
C ALA A 190 -21.32 4.19 10.85
N THR A 191 -20.41 3.37 10.37
CA THR A 191 -19.77 2.28 11.13
C THR A 191 -18.27 2.51 11.14
N CYS A 192 -17.67 2.57 12.34
CA CYS A 192 -16.24 2.80 12.49
C CYS A 192 -15.52 1.51 12.89
N VAL A 193 -14.40 1.25 12.22
CA VAL A 193 -13.54 0.08 12.45
C VAL A 193 -12.08 0.54 12.36
N SER A 194 -11.21 0.01 13.20
CA SER A 194 -9.77 0.15 13.00
C SER A 194 -9.14 -1.20 12.63
N MET A 195 -8.32 -1.20 11.60
CA MET A 195 -7.45 -2.30 11.19
C MET A 195 -5.96 -1.94 11.41
N GLY A 196 -5.70 -1.21 12.53
CA GLY A 196 -4.44 -0.55 12.81
C GLY A 196 -4.44 0.93 12.43
N ASN A 197 -5.32 1.34 11.52
CA ASN A 197 -5.65 2.70 11.12
C ASN A 197 -7.19 2.88 11.10
N PRO A 198 -7.69 4.12 11.33
CA PRO A 198 -9.12 4.37 11.47
C PRO A 198 -9.85 4.39 10.14
N HIS A 199 -11.03 3.75 10.09
CA HIS A 199 -11.92 3.69 8.95
C HIS A 199 -13.37 4.10 9.35
N CYS A 200 -14.00 4.92 8.52
CA CYS A 200 -15.43 5.28 8.58
C CYS A 200 -16.12 4.68 7.35
N VAL A 201 -16.90 3.64 7.56
CA VAL A 201 -17.63 2.92 6.51
C VAL A 201 -19.04 3.49 6.39
N LEU A 202 -19.40 3.90 5.19
CA LEU A 202 -20.70 4.47 4.81
C LEU A 202 -21.29 3.61 3.70
N PHE A 203 -22.38 2.88 4.02
CA PHE A 203 -23.13 2.15 3.00
C PHE A 203 -24.06 3.12 2.26
N VAL A 204 -23.93 3.19 0.94
CA VAL A 204 -24.61 4.12 0.04
C VAL A 204 -25.30 3.40 -1.11
N GLU A 205 -26.26 4.03 -1.78
CA GLU A 205 -26.88 3.48 -2.98
C GLU A 205 -25.92 3.52 -4.18
N GLU A 206 -25.12 4.60 -4.28
CA GLU A 206 -24.12 4.81 -5.33
C GLU A 206 -22.90 5.55 -4.74
N ALA A 207 -21.71 5.01 -4.94
CA ALA A 207 -20.43 5.65 -4.56
C ALA A 207 -20.00 6.65 -5.65
N SER A 208 -20.79 7.71 -5.84
CA SER A 208 -20.59 8.72 -6.89
C SER A 208 -19.38 9.62 -6.63
N ASP A 209 -18.87 10.29 -7.67
CA ASP A 209 -17.81 11.29 -7.54
C ASP A 209 -18.19 12.43 -6.57
N GLU A 210 -19.47 12.82 -6.55
CA GLU A 210 -19.96 13.83 -5.60
C GLU A 210 -19.78 13.38 -4.16
N LEU A 211 -19.99 12.11 -3.85
CA LEU A 211 -19.76 11.57 -2.51
C LEU A 211 -18.27 11.40 -2.23
N VAL A 212 -17.56 10.70 -3.08
CA VAL A 212 -16.17 10.31 -2.82
C VAL A 212 -15.24 11.52 -2.86
N LEU A 213 -15.26 12.28 -3.96
CA LEU A 213 -14.36 13.42 -4.16
C LEU A 213 -14.88 14.70 -3.46
N GLY A 214 -16.19 14.81 -3.27
CA GLY A 214 -16.82 15.97 -2.62
C GLY A 214 -16.88 15.86 -1.09
N LEU A 215 -17.32 14.72 -0.55
CA LEU A 215 -17.45 14.52 0.91
C LEU A 215 -16.28 13.79 1.55
N GLY A 216 -15.54 12.97 0.80
CA GLY A 216 -14.36 12.26 1.32
C GLY A 216 -13.40 13.18 2.08
N PRO A 217 -12.89 14.28 1.49
CA PRO A 217 -11.98 15.21 2.18
C PRO A 217 -12.62 15.91 3.38
N VAL A 218 -13.94 16.14 3.36
CA VAL A 218 -14.68 16.76 4.46
C VAL A 218 -14.76 15.80 5.65
N ILE A 219 -15.08 14.54 5.40
CA ILE A 219 -15.21 13.51 6.45
C ILE A 219 -13.83 13.15 6.99
N GLU A 220 -12.82 12.99 6.11
CA GLU A 220 -11.44 12.73 6.50
C GLU A 220 -10.94 13.67 7.58
N SER A 221 -11.27 14.96 7.45
CA SER A 221 -10.82 16.04 8.34
C SER A 221 -11.85 16.49 9.37
N ASP A 222 -12.96 15.75 9.52
CA ASP A 222 -14.02 16.08 10.47
C ASP A 222 -13.49 16.05 11.91
N PRO A 223 -13.79 17.06 12.76
CA PRO A 223 -13.30 17.11 14.16
C PRO A 223 -13.67 15.90 15.01
N ARG A 224 -14.68 15.12 14.62
CA ARG A 224 -15.07 13.89 15.30
C ARG A 224 -14.04 12.76 15.08
N PHE A 225 -13.10 12.93 14.16
CA PHE A 225 -11.94 12.06 13.93
C PHE A 225 -10.64 12.84 14.20
N PRO A 226 -10.18 12.92 15.47
CA PRO A 226 -9.05 13.78 15.86
C PRO A 226 -7.72 13.43 15.17
N ASN A 227 -7.57 12.19 14.72
CA ASN A 227 -6.39 11.71 13.97
C ASN A 227 -6.68 11.55 12.49
N ARG A 228 -7.76 12.22 11.97
CA ARG A 228 -8.31 12.02 10.63
C ARG A 228 -8.75 10.55 10.43
N VAL A 229 -9.38 10.24 9.31
CA VAL A 229 -9.98 8.92 9.05
C VAL A 229 -9.93 8.58 7.56
N ASN A 230 -9.79 7.30 7.22
CA ASN A 230 -10.09 6.80 5.89
C ASN A 230 -11.62 6.66 5.75
N VAL A 231 -12.17 6.98 4.60
CA VAL A 231 -13.62 6.96 4.36
C VAL A 231 -13.92 5.97 3.24
N GLU A 232 -14.75 4.97 3.55
CA GLU A 232 -15.18 3.95 2.59
C GLU A 232 -16.64 4.21 2.20
N PHE A 233 -16.88 4.51 0.93
CA PHE A 233 -18.21 4.58 0.33
C PHE A 233 -18.52 3.23 -0.34
N VAL A 234 -19.55 2.53 0.14
CA VAL A 234 -19.78 1.11 -0.16
C VAL A 234 -21.19 0.88 -0.71
N GLU A 235 -21.26 0.32 -1.91
CA GLU A 235 -22.48 -0.21 -2.51
C GLU A 235 -22.59 -1.71 -2.19
N VAL A 236 -23.71 -2.14 -1.64
CA VAL A 236 -24.01 -3.55 -1.43
C VAL A 236 -24.66 -4.12 -2.69
N ILE A 237 -23.95 -4.99 -3.40
CA ILE A 237 -24.45 -5.65 -4.62
C ILE A 237 -25.27 -6.90 -4.24
N SER A 238 -24.76 -7.69 -3.29
CA SER A 238 -25.43 -8.86 -2.73
C SER A 238 -24.92 -9.12 -1.31
N SER A 239 -25.41 -10.18 -0.66
CA SER A 239 -24.88 -10.57 0.66
C SER A 239 -23.41 -11.00 0.63
N THR A 240 -22.85 -11.26 -0.55
CA THR A 240 -21.47 -11.75 -0.75
C THR A 240 -20.62 -10.84 -1.65
N GLU A 241 -21.19 -9.74 -2.13
CA GLU A 241 -20.50 -8.83 -3.06
C GLU A 241 -20.77 -7.37 -2.71
N VAL A 242 -19.70 -6.57 -2.68
CA VAL A 242 -19.77 -5.12 -2.48
C VAL A 242 -18.88 -4.41 -3.49
N ARG A 243 -19.19 -3.14 -3.78
CA ARG A 243 -18.30 -2.22 -4.49
C ARG A 243 -17.88 -1.11 -3.56
N GLN A 244 -16.58 -0.82 -3.50
CA GLN A 244 -16.01 0.17 -2.61
C GLN A 244 -15.19 1.20 -3.38
N ARG A 245 -15.37 2.45 -2.98
CA ARG A 245 -14.44 3.54 -3.28
C ARG A 245 -13.95 4.12 -1.96
N THR A 246 -12.65 4.44 -1.90
CA THR A 246 -11.99 4.88 -0.67
C THR A 246 -11.35 6.25 -0.85
N TRP A 247 -11.64 7.16 0.09
CA TRP A 247 -10.86 8.35 0.31
C TRP A 247 -9.90 8.10 1.47
N GLU A 248 -8.61 7.93 1.15
CA GLU A 248 -7.61 7.62 2.18
C GLU A 248 -7.08 8.88 2.87
N ARG A 249 -6.81 8.72 4.14
CA ARG A 249 -6.22 9.73 5.02
C ARG A 249 -4.87 10.20 4.48
N GLY A 250 -4.81 11.47 4.03
CA GLY A 250 -3.59 12.10 3.52
C GLY A 250 -3.26 11.81 2.06
N SER A 251 -3.94 10.86 1.40
CA SER A 251 -3.62 10.44 0.02
C SER A 251 -4.73 10.74 -0.99
N GLY A 252 -5.95 11.02 -0.50
CA GLY A 252 -7.10 11.20 -1.37
C GLY A 252 -7.68 9.87 -1.86
N GLU A 253 -8.38 9.87 -3.02
CA GLU A 253 -8.92 8.64 -3.57
C GLU A 253 -7.79 7.73 -4.08
N THR A 254 -7.79 6.49 -3.62
CA THR A 254 -6.84 5.45 -4.03
C THR A 254 -7.56 4.28 -4.71
N TRP A 255 -6.80 3.52 -5.51
CA TRP A 255 -7.38 2.43 -6.29
C TRP A 255 -7.62 1.17 -5.48
N ALA A 256 -6.88 0.98 -4.36
CA ALA A 256 -7.06 -0.14 -3.45
C ALA A 256 -6.52 0.16 -2.07
N CYS A 257 -7.38 0.04 -1.06
CA CYS A 257 -7.04 0.11 0.35
C CYS A 257 -7.35 -1.24 1.03
N GLY A 258 -6.32 -2.01 1.38
CA GLY A 258 -6.49 -3.33 1.97
C GLY A 258 -7.11 -3.30 3.37
N THR A 259 -6.70 -2.34 4.22
CA THR A 259 -7.28 -2.12 5.55
C THR A 259 -8.71 -1.60 5.46
N GLY A 260 -9.00 -0.72 4.48
CA GLY A 260 -10.35 -0.24 4.20
C GLY A 260 -11.28 -1.37 3.75
N ALA A 261 -10.82 -2.25 2.84
CA ALA A 261 -11.59 -3.41 2.42
C ALA A 261 -11.87 -4.36 3.58
N SER A 262 -10.90 -4.56 4.48
CA SER A 262 -11.06 -5.35 5.70
C SER A 262 -12.09 -4.72 6.65
N ALA A 263 -12.05 -3.40 6.84
CA ALA A 263 -13.02 -2.67 7.63
C ALA A 263 -14.45 -2.77 7.06
N VAL A 264 -14.59 -2.74 5.72
CA VAL A 264 -15.87 -2.93 5.02
C VAL A 264 -16.44 -4.31 5.26
N CYS A 265 -15.63 -5.38 5.19
CA CYS A 265 -16.07 -6.74 5.50
C CYS A 265 -16.64 -6.83 6.93
N VAL A 266 -15.93 -6.28 7.91
CA VAL A 266 -16.37 -6.24 9.32
C VAL A 266 -17.64 -5.43 9.47
N ALA A 267 -17.71 -4.21 8.91
CA ALA A 267 -18.86 -3.35 8.99
C ALA A 267 -20.13 -4.00 8.35
N GLY A 268 -19.96 -4.67 7.22
CA GLY A 268 -21.04 -5.39 6.54
C GLY A 268 -21.68 -6.47 7.41
N VAL A 269 -20.85 -7.25 8.11
CA VAL A 269 -21.31 -8.28 9.05
C VAL A 269 -22.00 -7.64 10.27
N LEU A 270 -21.38 -6.62 10.87
CA LEU A 270 -21.94 -5.97 12.07
C LEU A 270 -23.30 -5.32 11.81
N THR A 271 -23.52 -4.86 10.59
CA THR A 271 -24.77 -4.19 10.16
C THR A 271 -25.76 -5.15 9.48
N ASN A 272 -25.43 -6.46 9.42
CA ASN A 272 -26.22 -7.50 8.76
C ASN A 272 -26.49 -7.22 7.26
N ARG A 273 -25.60 -6.50 6.58
CA ARG A 273 -25.70 -6.22 5.15
C ARG A 273 -25.01 -7.29 4.31
N THR A 274 -23.97 -7.89 4.85
CA THR A 274 -23.20 -8.94 4.13
C THR A 274 -22.90 -10.14 5.02
N GLU A 275 -22.52 -11.22 4.37
CA GLU A 275 -21.97 -12.42 4.99
C GLU A 275 -20.51 -12.16 5.44
N ARG A 276 -19.93 -13.13 6.18
CA ARG A 276 -18.55 -13.02 6.69
C ARG A 276 -17.48 -13.13 5.61
N ARG A 277 -17.82 -13.71 4.46
CA ARG A 277 -16.94 -13.82 3.30
C ARG A 277 -17.55 -13.08 2.14
N ILE A 278 -16.82 -12.07 1.64
CA ILE A 278 -17.28 -11.21 0.54
C ILE A 278 -16.21 -11.04 -0.52
N THR A 279 -16.64 -10.78 -1.75
CA THR A 279 -15.81 -10.18 -2.80
C THR A 279 -16.05 -8.67 -2.77
N ASN A 280 -14.98 -7.90 -2.64
CA ASN A 280 -15.00 -6.45 -2.64
C ASN A 280 -14.36 -5.92 -3.93
N HIS A 281 -15.16 -5.29 -4.77
CA HIS A 281 -14.74 -4.69 -6.04
C HIS A 281 -14.21 -3.28 -5.78
N LEU A 282 -12.90 -3.11 -5.90
CA LEU A 282 -12.20 -1.83 -5.80
C LEU A 282 -11.89 -1.29 -7.20
N LEU A 283 -11.50 -0.02 -7.32
CA LEU A 283 -11.11 0.55 -8.62
C LEU A 283 -9.92 -0.19 -9.26
N GLY A 284 -9.00 -0.69 -8.45
CA GLY A 284 -7.79 -1.38 -8.93
C GLY A 284 -7.92 -2.89 -9.06
N GLY A 285 -9.03 -3.49 -8.64
CA GLY A 285 -9.27 -4.93 -8.72
C GLY A 285 -10.01 -5.51 -7.51
N ASP A 286 -10.24 -6.80 -7.56
CA ASP A 286 -11.05 -7.49 -6.57
C ASP A 286 -10.20 -8.01 -5.41
N LEU A 287 -10.76 -7.91 -4.20
CA LEU A 287 -10.24 -8.56 -3.00
C LEU A 287 -11.32 -9.47 -2.42
N VAL A 288 -10.92 -10.65 -1.97
CA VAL A 288 -11.80 -11.52 -1.18
C VAL A 288 -11.45 -11.36 0.29
N LEU A 289 -12.42 -10.95 1.09
CA LEU A 289 -12.28 -10.75 2.53
C LEU A 289 -13.10 -11.79 3.28
N GLU A 290 -12.55 -12.30 4.39
CA GLU A 290 -13.26 -13.20 5.28
C GLU A 290 -12.98 -12.84 6.75
N TRP A 291 -14.03 -12.46 7.49
CA TRP A 291 -13.93 -12.26 8.92
C TRP A 291 -14.18 -13.58 9.65
N GLU A 292 -13.10 -14.28 10.01
CA GLU A 292 -13.15 -15.59 10.64
C GLU A 292 -13.94 -15.60 11.95
N PRO A 293 -14.90 -16.52 12.13
CA PRO A 293 -15.72 -16.53 13.34
C PRO A 293 -14.96 -17.01 14.59
N GLU A 294 -13.98 -17.90 14.45
CA GLU A 294 -13.28 -18.51 15.57
C GLU A 294 -12.16 -17.63 16.13
N LYS A 295 -11.27 -17.17 15.27
CA LYS A 295 -10.13 -16.33 15.66
C LYS A 295 -10.50 -14.84 15.74
N GLY A 296 -11.53 -14.42 15.01
CA GLY A 296 -11.93 -13.04 14.87
C GLY A 296 -10.96 -12.20 14.01
N HIS A 297 -10.08 -12.86 13.24
CA HIS A 297 -9.17 -12.21 12.30
C HIS A 297 -9.85 -11.96 10.96
N VAL A 298 -9.41 -10.93 10.25
CA VAL A 298 -9.82 -10.69 8.87
C VAL A 298 -8.74 -11.24 7.94
N MET A 299 -9.13 -12.19 7.10
CA MET A 299 -8.28 -12.74 6.06
C MET A 299 -8.55 -12.00 4.76
N MET A 300 -7.50 -11.47 4.12
CA MET A 300 -7.59 -10.73 2.87
C MET A 300 -6.84 -11.47 1.76
N THR A 301 -7.56 -11.91 0.74
CA THR A 301 -6.99 -12.58 -0.45
C THR A 301 -7.07 -11.65 -1.66
N GLY A 302 -5.97 -11.52 -2.37
CA GLY A 302 -5.94 -10.71 -3.58
C GLY A 302 -4.75 -11.00 -4.48
N PRO A 303 -4.76 -10.43 -5.71
CA PRO A 303 -3.70 -10.63 -6.68
C PRO A 303 -2.42 -9.91 -6.29
N ALA A 304 -1.31 -10.40 -6.84
CA ALA A 304 -0.03 -9.72 -6.91
C ALA A 304 0.55 -9.95 -8.31
N THR A 305 1.00 -8.88 -8.96
CA THR A 305 1.42 -8.93 -10.36
C THR A 305 2.78 -8.27 -10.55
N GLU A 306 3.72 -9.01 -11.14
CA GLU A 306 4.92 -8.41 -11.72
C GLU A 306 4.58 -7.78 -13.07
N VAL A 307 5.00 -6.53 -13.28
CA VAL A 307 4.73 -5.79 -14.50
C VAL A 307 5.96 -5.81 -15.42
N PHE A 308 7.11 -5.42 -14.89
CA PHE A 308 8.40 -5.46 -15.58
C PHE A 308 9.56 -5.33 -14.58
N SER A 309 10.77 -5.71 -15.05
CA SER A 309 12.01 -5.49 -14.31
C SER A 309 12.96 -4.61 -15.12
N GLY A 310 13.88 -3.93 -14.43
CA GLY A 310 14.85 -3.02 -15.04
C GLY A 310 16.04 -2.74 -14.15
N THR A 311 16.83 -1.76 -14.55
CA THR A 311 17.97 -1.23 -13.79
C THR A 311 17.80 0.27 -13.58
N TRP A 312 18.15 0.73 -12.38
CA TRP A 312 18.11 2.13 -11.97
C TRP A 312 19.51 2.67 -11.72
#